data_b76a9b6de05f670f8a170d060b4b50b9
#
_entry.id   b76a9b6de05f670f8a170d060b4b50b9
#
_cell.length_a   1.000
_cell.length_b   1.000
_cell.length_c   1.000
_cell.angle_alpha   90.00
_cell.angle_beta   90.00
_cell.angle_gamma   90.00
#
_symmetry.space_group_name_H-M   'P 1'
#
loop_
_entity.id
_entity.type
_entity.pdbx_description
1 polymer ?
#
loop_
_entity_poly.entity_id
_entity_poly.type
_entity_poly.pdbx_seq_one_letter_code
_entity_poly.pdbx_strand_id
1 'polypeptide(L)'
;MNVRHYLLSSGLLFCALTASAQRNMQAEEFPLGQYEELTDTKPHDADAKWAAMKSPVMLSWASTDVRYGKHHVPQLAKLSNACTLKAWRGERVNAQAVLWTNTDLNDVEMLVSDLRSGANVIPASKVRSHFVRYVMTDELNKDGKGGCGCRENKAEWDSSIVADALDINKWLPVQRKTAQPLWVNVWVPEDAKPGTYTGTITVRGGGMDDKVLNLSLQVVNRTLPSPREWHLNLDLWQNPYAVARYYKVPLWSKEHFD
;
A
#
# COMPACT_ATOMS: atom_id res chain seq x y z
N MET A 1 67.81 -7.96 17.50
CA MET A 1 67.08 -8.74 16.52
C MET A 1 65.61 -8.46 16.71
N ASN A 2 65.04 -7.60 15.87
CA ASN A 2 63.68 -7.08 15.98
C ASN A 2 62.69 -7.95 15.22
N VAL A 3 61.69 -8.48 15.90
CA VAL A 3 60.51 -9.08 15.31
C VAL A 3 59.41 -8.02 15.30
N ARG A 4 59.05 -7.53 14.14
CA ARG A 4 57.92 -6.63 13.91
C ARG A 4 56.63 -7.42 13.70
N HIS A 5 55.62 -7.03 14.45
CA HIS A 5 54.26 -7.45 14.35
C HIS A 5 53.64 -7.02 13.01
N TYR A 6 52.93 -7.94 12.36
CA TYR A 6 51.86 -7.63 11.42
C TYR A 6 50.55 -8.15 12.03
N LEU A 7 49.81 -7.24 12.61
CA LEU A 7 48.38 -7.34 12.85
C LEU A 7 47.72 -6.19 12.14
N LEU A 8 46.60 -6.45 11.58
CA LEU A 8 45.58 -5.56 10.97
C LEU A 8 45.38 -5.73 9.48
N SER A 9 44.29 -6.42 9.15
CA SER A 9 43.22 -5.94 8.27
C SER A 9 42.32 -7.10 7.84
N SER A 10 41.43 -7.52 8.69
CA SER A 10 40.34 -8.45 8.32
C SER A 10 39.03 -8.14 9.08
N GLY A 11 38.72 -6.87 9.25
CA GLY A 11 37.57 -6.42 10.05
C GLY A 11 36.50 -5.63 9.30
N LEU A 12 36.62 -5.40 7.99
CA LEU A 12 35.73 -4.45 7.29
C LEU A 12 34.94 -5.00 6.11
N LEU A 13 34.95 -6.31 5.90
CA LEU A 13 34.22 -6.92 4.75
C LEU A 13 32.93 -7.67 5.15
N PHE A 14 32.55 -7.68 6.41
CA PHE A 14 31.39 -8.45 6.87
C PHE A 14 30.08 -7.67 7.03
N CYS A 15 30.09 -6.33 7.01
CA CYS A 15 28.89 -5.52 7.18
C CYS A 15 28.13 -5.17 5.89
N ALA A 16 28.73 -5.36 4.72
CA ALA A 16 28.06 -5.01 3.46
C ALA A 16 27.24 -6.14 2.84
N LEU A 17 27.46 -7.38 3.28
CA LEU A 17 26.76 -8.56 2.74
C LEU A 17 25.43 -8.87 3.45
N THR A 18 25.22 -8.33 4.66
CA THR A 18 23.98 -8.58 5.41
C THR A 18 22.82 -7.68 5.00
N ALA A 19 23.07 -6.51 4.43
CA ALA A 19 22.02 -5.60 3.99
C ALA A 19 21.34 -6.03 2.67
N SER A 20 22.05 -6.73 1.79
CA SER A 20 21.48 -7.25 0.55
C SER A 20 20.75 -8.59 0.72
N ALA A 21 21.12 -9.40 1.71
CA ALA A 21 20.43 -10.66 1.99
C ALA A 21 19.05 -10.42 2.63
N GLN A 22 18.88 -9.38 3.45
CA GLN A 22 17.59 -9.03 4.03
C GLN A 22 16.57 -8.47 3.03
N ARG A 23 17.02 -7.90 1.91
CA ARG A 23 16.12 -7.36 0.87
C ARG A 23 15.43 -8.45 0.03
N ASN A 24 16.05 -9.61 -0.12
CA ASN A 24 15.49 -10.71 -0.93
C ASN A 24 14.59 -11.68 -0.17
N MET A 25 14.56 -11.66 1.15
CA MET A 25 13.78 -12.61 1.94
C MET A 25 12.28 -12.33 2.00
N GLN A 26 11.82 -11.13 1.66
CA GLN A 26 10.41 -10.76 1.82
C GLN A 26 9.50 -11.26 0.68
N ALA A 27 10.04 -11.64 -0.46
CA ALA A 27 9.24 -12.20 -1.56
C ALA A 27 8.94 -13.71 -1.38
N GLU A 28 9.71 -14.41 -0.55
CA GLU A 28 9.59 -15.86 -0.35
C GLU A 28 8.74 -16.27 0.87
N GLU A 29 8.39 -15.35 1.75
CA GLU A 29 7.68 -15.65 3.01
C GLU A 29 6.18 -15.86 2.89
N PHE A 30 5.61 -15.71 1.70
CA PHE A 30 4.27 -16.22 1.46
C PHE A 30 4.36 -17.53 0.68
N PRO A 31 4.27 -18.68 1.37
CA PRO A 31 4.03 -19.95 0.69
C PRO A 31 2.57 -19.95 0.18
N LEU A 32 2.28 -19.05 -0.68
CA LEU A 32 1.17 -19.25 -1.60
C LEU A 32 1.58 -20.50 -2.36
N GLY A 33 0.88 -21.60 -2.11
CA GLY A 33 1.04 -22.80 -2.91
C GLY A 33 1.01 -22.42 -4.37
N GLN A 34 1.25 -23.32 -5.29
CA GLN A 34 1.26 -23.07 -6.72
C GLN A 34 0.05 -22.20 -7.08
N TYR A 35 0.29 -20.90 -7.12
CA TYR A 35 -0.70 -19.91 -7.47
C TYR A 35 -0.47 -19.60 -8.95
N GLU A 36 -1.40 -20.00 -9.77
CA GLU A 36 -1.41 -19.63 -11.17
C GLU A 36 -2.13 -18.28 -11.29
N GLU A 37 -1.39 -17.23 -11.61
CA GLU A 37 -1.96 -15.92 -11.87
C GLU A 37 -2.71 -15.98 -13.20
N LEU A 38 -4.03 -15.80 -13.15
CA LEU A 38 -4.84 -15.72 -14.34
C LEU A 38 -4.48 -14.46 -15.16
N THR A 39 -4.65 -14.53 -16.46
CA THR A 39 -4.37 -13.39 -17.33
C THR A 39 -5.38 -12.28 -17.06
N ASP A 40 -4.86 -11.08 -16.76
CA ASP A 40 -5.68 -9.88 -16.59
C ASP A 40 -6.39 -9.51 -17.89
N THR A 41 -7.68 -9.21 -17.80
CA THR A 41 -8.46 -8.69 -18.93
C THR A 41 -8.11 -7.23 -19.16
N LYS A 42 -7.16 -6.96 -20.06
CA LYS A 42 -6.77 -5.60 -20.43
C LYS A 42 -7.89 -4.90 -21.18
N PRO A 43 -8.18 -3.61 -20.88
CA PRO A 43 -9.08 -2.81 -21.69
C PRO A 43 -8.61 -2.74 -23.14
N HIS A 44 -9.53 -2.77 -24.08
CA HIS A 44 -9.24 -2.72 -25.52
C HIS A 44 -8.41 -1.49 -25.93
N ASP A 45 -8.54 -0.37 -25.21
CA ASP A 45 -7.84 0.89 -25.46
C ASP A 45 -6.63 1.15 -24.52
N ALA A 46 -6.22 0.15 -23.75
CA ALA A 46 -5.16 0.31 -22.74
C ALA A 46 -3.86 0.86 -23.33
N ASP A 47 -3.40 0.27 -24.44
CA ASP A 47 -2.13 0.68 -25.06
C ASP A 47 -2.17 2.12 -25.59
N ALA A 48 -3.29 2.56 -26.14
CA ALA A 48 -3.47 3.94 -26.58
C ALA A 48 -3.45 4.92 -25.40
N LYS A 49 -4.11 4.57 -24.29
CA LYS A 49 -4.11 5.38 -23.06
C LYS A 49 -2.71 5.49 -22.44
N TRP A 50 -1.95 4.37 -22.40
CA TRP A 50 -0.57 4.38 -21.95
C TRP A 50 0.33 5.23 -22.84
N ALA A 51 0.17 5.14 -24.18
CA ALA A 51 0.93 5.95 -25.12
C ALA A 51 0.61 7.46 -25.00
N ALA A 52 -0.59 7.83 -24.60
CA ALA A 52 -1.03 9.21 -24.43
C ALA A 52 -0.59 9.88 -23.12
N MET A 53 0.18 9.19 -22.26
CA MET A 53 0.67 9.78 -21.01
C MET A 53 1.56 10.99 -21.27
N LYS A 54 1.33 12.07 -20.52
CA LYS A 54 2.10 13.33 -20.63
C LYS A 54 3.50 13.26 -20.02
N SER A 55 3.74 12.30 -19.14
CA SER A 55 5.01 12.07 -18.47
C SER A 55 5.21 10.56 -18.28
N PRO A 56 6.44 10.05 -18.34
CA PRO A 56 6.69 8.61 -18.14
C PRO A 56 6.25 8.12 -16.76
N VAL A 57 6.29 8.98 -15.74
CA VAL A 57 5.85 8.65 -14.38
C VAL A 57 4.90 9.73 -13.88
N MET A 58 3.73 9.32 -13.44
CA MET A 58 2.69 10.18 -12.91
C MET A 58 2.34 9.79 -11.48
N LEU A 59 1.98 10.76 -10.65
CA LEU A 59 1.53 10.58 -9.27
C LEU A 59 0.44 11.60 -8.96
N SER A 60 -0.65 11.14 -8.35
CA SER A 60 -1.74 12.03 -7.93
C SER A 60 -2.47 11.47 -6.73
N TRP A 61 -3.01 12.33 -5.89
CA TRP A 61 -4.06 11.94 -4.97
C TRP A 61 -5.28 11.45 -5.75
N ALA A 62 -6.00 10.50 -5.17
CA ALA A 62 -7.09 9.77 -5.81
C ALA A 62 -8.19 9.43 -4.77
N SER A 63 -9.35 9.00 -5.23
CA SER A 63 -10.44 8.60 -4.34
C SER A 63 -10.11 7.29 -3.59
N THR A 64 -10.43 7.24 -2.32
CA THR A 64 -10.39 6.01 -1.51
C THR A 64 -11.49 5.01 -1.88
N ASP A 65 -12.51 5.45 -2.62
CA ASP A 65 -13.67 4.64 -2.99
C ASP A 65 -13.47 3.88 -4.32
N VAL A 66 -12.29 4.03 -4.93
CA VAL A 66 -11.97 3.42 -6.23
C VAL A 66 -10.84 2.42 -6.06
N ARG A 67 -11.07 1.20 -6.52
CA ARG A 67 -10.05 0.18 -6.72
C ARG A 67 -9.47 0.31 -8.14
N TYR A 68 -8.18 0.52 -8.23
CA TYR A 68 -7.50 0.76 -9.51
C TYR A 68 -6.98 -0.55 -10.08
N GLY A 69 -7.33 -0.84 -11.32
CA GLY A 69 -6.81 -2.00 -12.06
C GLY A 69 -5.32 -1.81 -12.38
N LYS A 70 -4.55 -2.88 -12.27
CA LYS A 70 -3.08 -2.89 -12.40
C LYS A 70 -2.61 -2.32 -13.75
N HIS A 71 -3.25 -2.75 -14.83
CA HIS A 71 -2.84 -2.40 -16.19
C HIS A 71 -3.68 -1.28 -16.83
N HIS A 72 -4.43 -0.55 -16.01
CA HIS A 72 -5.28 0.54 -16.45
C HIS A 72 -4.64 1.90 -16.13
N VAL A 73 -4.63 2.82 -17.09
CA VAL A 73 -4.32 4.22 -16.77
C VAL A 73 -5.43 4.77 -15.89
N PRO A 74 -5.10 5.27 -14.68
CA PRO A 74 -6.11 5.76 -13.75
C PRO A 74 -6.98 6.86 -14.33
N GLN A 75 -8.29 6.70 -14.22
CA GLN A 75 -9.27 7.71 -14.63
C GLN A 75 -9.52 8.64 -13.43
N LEU A 76 -8.80 9.75 -13.37
CA LEU A 76 -8.93 10.75 -12.30
C LEU A 76 -9.65 11.98 -12.84
N ALA A 77 -10.66 12.45 -12.12
CA ALA A 77 -11.38 13.67 -12.48
C ALA A 77 -10.45 14.89 -12.53
N LYS A 78 -9.43 14.92 -11.67
CA LYS A 78 -8.40 15.95 -11.60
C LYS A 78 -7.10 15.39 -11.06
N LEU A 79 -5.98 15.77 -11.65
CA LEU A 79 -4.67 15.52 -11.08
C LEU A 79 -4.41 16.51 -9.93
N SER A 80 -3.97 16.01 -8.79
CA SER A 80 -3.65 16.84 -7.62
C SER A 80 -2.50 16.23 -6.81
N ASN A 81 -1.56 17.07 -6.45
CA ASN A 81 -0.54 16.72 -5.47
C ASN A 81 -0.92 17.15 -4.04
N ALA A 82 -2.11 17.75 -3.84
CA ALA A 82 -2.60 18.19 -2.54
C ALA A 82 -3.88 17.46 -2.15
N CYS A 83 -3.92 17.00 -0.89
CA CYS A 83 -5.06 16.36 -0.26
C CYS A 83 -5.35 17.03 1.08
N THR A 84 -6.63 17.18 1.40
CA THR A 84 -7.08 17.69 2.68
C THR A 84 -7.97 16.65 3.35
N LEU A 85 -7.58 16.25 4.56
CA LEU A 85 -8.35 15.38 5.43
C LEU A 85 -8.91 16.18 6.60
N LYS A 86 -9.99 15.66 7.19
CA LYS A 86 -10.57 16.20 8.43
C LYS A 86 -10.73 15.04 9.41
N ALA A 87 -10.33 15.27 10.65
CA ALA A 87 -10.35 14.22 11.67
C ALA A 87 -10.66 14.77 13.06
N TRP A 88 -11.21 13.90 13.89
CA TRP A 88 -11.27 14.08 15.34
C TRP A 88 -9.95 13.62 15.96
N ARG A 89 -9.69 14.03 17.18
CA ARG A 89 -8.63 13.47 18.01
C ARG A 89 -8.93 12.00 18.35
N GLY A 90 -7.93 11.14 18.32
CA GLY A 90 -8.09 9.69 18.49
C GLY A 90 -8.51 8.95 17.22
N GLU A 91 -8.90 9.65 16.16
CA GLU A 91 -9.37 9.06 14.91
C GLU A 91 -8.23 8.59 14.01
N ARG A 92 -8.52 7.60 13.17
CA ARG A 92 -7.67 7.19 12.05
C ARG A 92 -8.35 7.57 10.74
N VAL A 93 -7.67 8.39 9.93
CA VAL A 93 -8.15 8.83 8.64
C VAL A 93 -7.25 8.36 7.53
N ASN A 94 -7.82 8.17 6.37
CA ASN A 94 -7.12 7.58 5.23
C ASN A 94 -7.16 8.49 4.01
N ALA A 95 -6.12 8.38 3.19
CA ALA A 95 -6.07 8.93 1.85
C ALA A 95 -5.45 7.92 0.90
N GLN A 96 -5.81 7.98 -0.37
CA GLN A 96 -5.22 7.19 -1.43
C GLN A 96 -4.57 8.08 -2.48
N ALA A 97 -3.40 7.68 -2.94
CA ALA A 97 -2.78 8.22 -4.14
C ALA A 97 -2.54 7.09 -5.13
N VAL A 98 -2.31 7.42 -6.37
CA VAL A 98 -1.93 6.45 -7.39
C VAL A 98 -0.67 6.92 -8.09
N LEU A 99 0.32 6.04 -8.15
CA LEU A 99 1.51 6.13 -9.00
C LEU A 99 1.24 5.29 -10.24
N TRP A 100 1.50 5.83 -11.44
CA TRP A 100 1.44 5.02 -12.66
C TRP A 100 2.57 5.40 -13.61
N THR A 101 3.05 4.42 -14.37
CA THR A 101 4.31 4.57 -15.09
C THR A 101 4.33 3.85 -16.43
N ASN A 102 5.02 4.45 -17.41
CA ASN A 102 5.38 3.84 -18.69
C ASN A 102 6.82 3.26 -18.71
N THR A 103 7.56 3.40 -17.62
CA THR A 103 8.92 2.90 -17.46
C THR A 103 8.99 1.97 -16.25
N ASP A 104 9.95 1.07 -16.23
CA ASP A 104 10.19 0.23 -15.06
C ASP A 104 10.82 1.07 -13.95
N LEU A 105 10.28 0.95 -12.74
CA LEU A 105 10.80 1.62 -11.55
C LEU A 105 11.29 0.57 -10.56
N ASN A 106 12.43 0.84 -9.95
CA ASN A 106 13.04 -0.04 -8.96
C ASN A 106 12.95 0.57 -7.57
N ASP A 107 12.80 -0.27 -6.55
CA ASP A 107 12.85 0.12 -5.14
C ASP A 107 11.99 1.35 -4.81
N VAL A 108 10.77 1.40 -5.35
CA VAL A 108 9.85 2.50 -5.05
C VAL A 108 9.49 2.46 -3.58
N GLU A 109 9.64 3.58 -2.88
CA GLU A 109 9.31 3.73 -1.47
C GLU A 109 8.58 5.06 -1.19
N MET A 110 7.94 5.12 -0.02
CA MET A 110 7.27 6.33 0.46
C MET A 110 7.92 6.83 1.74
N LEU A 111 8.39 8.08 1.73
CA LEU A 111 8.92 8.76 2.89
C LEU A 111 7.89 9.77 3.40
N VAL A 112 7.54 9.65 4.66
CA VAL A 112 6.53 10.49 5.30
C VAL A 112 7.22 11.49 6.23
N SER A 113 6.85 12.76 6.12
CA SER A 113 7.30 13.79 7.07
C SER A 113 6.40 13.83 8.30
N ASP A 114 6.87 14.49 9.37
CA ASP A 114 5.97 14.97 10.41
C ASP A 114 4.88 15.86 9.83
N LEU A 115 3.70 15.83 10.44
CA LEU A 115 2.65 16.81 10.17
C LEU A 115 2.72 17.93 11.20
N ARG A 116 2.82 19.17 10.76
CA ARG A 116 3.08 20.34 11.62
C ARG A 116 1.99 21.40 11.55
N SER A 117 1.65 21.97 12.71
CA SER A 117 0.75 23.11 12.86
C SER A 117 1.39 24.09 13.86
N GLY A 118 2.19 25.05 13.35
CA GLY A 118 3.05 25.90 14.19
C GLY A 118 4.02 25.04 15.02
N ALA A 119 3.98 25.18 16.33
CA ALA A 119 4.80 24.38 17.26
C ALA A 119 4.25 22.96 17.52
N ASN A 120 3.01 22.66 17.12
CA ASN A 120 2.40 21.35 17.35
C ASN A 120 2.82 20.38 16.24
N VAL A 121 3.07 19.13 16.63
CA VAL A 121 3.57 18.10 15.74
C VAL A 121 2.77 16.81 15.92
N ILE A 122 2.32 16.21 14.82
CA ILE A 122 1.95 14.82 14.75
C ILE A 122 3.14 14.11 14.08
N PRO A 123 3.88 13.27 14.81
CA PRO A 123 5.11 12.70 14.29
C PRO A 123 4.85 11.72 13.13
N ALA A 124 5.79 11.57 12.21
CA ALA A 124 5.73 10.66 11.09
C ALA A 124 5.42 9.20 11.49
N SER A 125 5.80 8.79 12.71
CA SER A 125 5.47 7.47 13.26
C SER A 125 3.96 7.21 13.45
N LYS A 126 3.14 8.26 13.44
CA LYS A 126 1.68 8.19 13.47
C LYS A 126 1.06 8.14 12.06
N VAL A 127 1.87 8.21 11.03
CA VAL A 127 1.45 8.11 9.64
C VAL A 127 2.01 6.82 9.05
N ARG A 128 1.13 5.94 8.61
CA ARG A 128 1.49 4.69 7.95
C ARG A 128 1.26 4.82 6.47
N SER A 129 2.24 4.44 5.67
CA SER A 129 2.13 4.34 4.22
C SER A 129 2.22 2.87 3.80
N HIS A 130 1.38 2.48 2.85
CA HIS A 130 1.31 1.12 2.32
C HIS A 130 1.16 1.18 0.81
N PHE A 131 1.78 0.26 0.12
CA PHE A 131 1.36 -0.10 -1.23
C PHE A 131 0.05 -0.89 -1.14
N VAL A 132 -0.81 -0.77 -2.14
CA VAL A 132 -2.01 -1.60 -2.19
C VAL A 132 -1.70 -2.78 -3.11
N ARG A 133 -1.76 -3.99 -2.54
CA ARG A 133 -1.50 -5.24 -3.24
C ARG A 133 -2.63 -5.55 -4.20
N TYR A 134 -2.28 -6.09 -5.34
CA TYR A 134 -3.24 -6.56 -6.33
C TYR A 134 -3.76 -7.95 -5.99
N VAL A 135 -5.03 -8.14 -6.27
CA VAL A 135 -5.72 -9.42 -6.18
C VAL A 135 -6.49 -9.68 -7.48
N MET A 136 -6.62 -10.93 -7.86
CA MET A 136 -7.51 -11.34 -8.92
C MET A 136 -8.95 -11.31 -8.41
N THR A 137 -9.84 -10.71 -9.17
CA THR A 137 -11.27 -10.63 -8.85
C THR A 137 -12.15 -10.87 -10.06
N ASP A 138 -13.34 -11.39 -9.82
CA ASP A 138 -14.45 -11.49 -10.77
C ASP A 138 -15.60 -10.55 -10.39
N GLU A 139 -15.31 -9.53 -9.61
CA GLU A 139 -16.29 -8.65 -8.96
C GLU A 139 -17.27 -8.02 -9.95
N LEU A 140 -16.79 -7.61 -11.12
CA LEU A 140 -17.63 -6.93 -12.10
C LEU A 140 -18.33 -7.88 -13.05
N ASN A 141 -17.83 -9.12 -13.17
CA ASN A 141 -18.23 -10.07 -14.21
C ASN A 141 -18.18 -9.49 -15.63
N LYS A 142 -18.16 -10.30 -16.66
CA LYS A 142 -18.12 -9.83 -18.05
C LYS A 142 -19.35 -9.03 -18.47
N ASP A 143 -20.49 -9.26 -17.81
CA ASP A 143 -21.74 -8.53 -18.06
C ASP A 143 -21.90 -7.27 -17.21
N GLY A 144 -20.91 -6.91 -16.38
CA GLY A 144 -20.95 -5.75 -15.50
C GLY A 144 -21.95 -5.85 -14.33
N LYS A 145 -22.57 -6.99 -14.15
CA LYS A 145 -23.54 -7.22 -13.07
C LYS A 145 -22.87 -7.84 -11.88
N GLY A 146 -21.97 -7.09 -11.24
CA GLY A 146 -21.22 -7.54 -10.07
C GLY A 146 -22.09 -8.27 -9.05
N GLY A 147 -21.49 -8.98 -8.16
CA GLY A 147 -22.16 -9.67 -7.07
C GLY A 147 -21.38 -10.84 -6.54
N CYS A 148 -21.53 -11.08 -5.25
CA CYS A 148 -21.07 -12.27 -4.56
C CYS A 148 -21.92 -13.45 -5.06
N GLY A 149 -21.53 -14.07 -6.16
CA GLY A 149 -22.33 -15.13 -6.75
C GLY A 149 -21.53 -16.35 -7.14
N CYS A 150 -22.07 -17.51 -6.82
CA CYS A 150 -21.66 -18.75 -7.41
C CYS A 150 -22.14 -18.76 -8.86
N ARG A 151 -21.35 -18.25 -9.80
CA ARG A 151 -21.61 -18.48 -11.20
C ARG A 151 -21.06 -19.85 -11.58
N GLU A 152 -21.92 -20.70 -12.10
CA GLU A 152 -21.54 -22.05 -12.51
C GLU A 152 -20.61 -22.02 -13.71
N ASN A 153 -20.83 -21.08 -14.63
CA ASN A 153 -20.05 -20.96 -15.86
C ASN A 153 -18.83 -20.06 -15.66
N LYS A 154 -17.65 -20.64 -15.51
CA LYS A 154 -16.38 -19.93 -15.37
C LYS A 154 -16.04 -19.03 -16.57
N ALA A 155 -16.57 -19.30 -17.75
CA ALA A 155 -16.35 -18.45 -18.92
C ALA A 155 -17.01 -17.07 -18.81
N GLU A 156 -17.94 -16.90 -17.89
CA GLU A 156 -18.62 -15.63 -17.60
C GLU A 156 -17.92 -14.80 -16.52
N TRP A 157 -16.91 -15.36 -15.86
CA TRP A 157 -16.16 -14.65 -14.85
C TRP A 157 -15.31 -13.54 -15.48
N ASP A 158 -15.31 -12.38 -14.86
CA ASP A 158 -14.28 -11.38 -15.08
C ASP A 158 -12.99 -11.81 -14.35
N SER A 159 -11.87 -11.57 -14.97
CA SER A 159 -10.55 -11.87 -14.39
C SER A 159 -9.71 -10.59 -14.36
N SER A 160 -10.15 -9.63 -13.55
CA SER A 160 -9.46 -8.36 -13.39
C SER A 160 -8.49 -8.40 -12.20
N ILE A 161 -7.29 -7.85 -12.39
CA ILE A 161 -6.34 -7.64 -11.32
C ILE A 161 -6.52 -6.23 -10.77
N VAL A 162 -7.04 -6.13 -9.56
CA VAL A 162 -7.34 -4.85 -8.90
C VAL A 162 -6.61 -4.72 -7.56
N ALA A 163 -6.32 -3.49 -7.19
CA ALA A 163 -5.71 -3.19 -5.90
C ALA A 163 -6.75 -3.30 -4.77
N ASP A 164 -6.46 -4.10 -3.74
CA ASP A 164 -7.40 -4.37 -2.66
C ASP A 164 -6.75 -4.42 -1.26
N ALA A 165 -5.71 -5.22 -1.06
CA ALA A 165 -5.11 -5.43 0.25
C ALA A 165 -3.93 -4.50 0.53
N LEU A 166 -3.77 -4.03 1.78
CA LEU A 166 -2.60 -3.24 2.17
C LEU A 166 -1.36 -4.14 2.31
N ASP A 167 -0.29 -3.80 1.56
CA ASP A 167 0.96 -4.53 1.61
C ASP A 167 1.78 -4.16 2.85
N ILE A 168 2.50 -5.13 3.39
CA ILE A 168 3.47 -4.92 4.46
C ILE A 168 4.83 -4.42 3.95
N ASN A 169 5.13 -4.64 2.68
CA ASN A 169 6.38 -4.22 2.05
C ASN A 169 6.49 -2.69 2.06
N LYS A 170 7.69 -2.20 2.36
CA LYS A 170 7.98 -0.76 2.41
C LYS A 170 8.54 -0.22 1.09
N TRP A 171 8.95 -1.08 0.22
CA TRP A 171 9.40 -0.79 -1.13
C TRP A 171 9.01 -1.94 -2.06
N LEU A 172 8.83 -1.63 -3.33
CA LEU A 172 8.59 -2.63 -4.38
C LEU A 172 8.99 -2.08 -5.76
N PRO A 173 9.31 -2.96 -6.72
CA PRO A 173 9.45 -2.55 -8.11
C PRO A 173 8.05 -2.28 -8.71
N VAL A 174 7.94 -1.25 -9.55
CA VAL A 174 6.72 -0.97 -10.31
C VAL A 174 7.03 -1.12 -11.79
N GLN A 175 6.45 -2.11 -12.41
CA GLN A 175 6.67 -2.40 -13.83
C GLN A 175 6.03 -1.33 -14.71
N ARG A 176 6.58 -1.13 -15.90
CA ARG A 176 5.99 -0.27 -16.92
C ARG A 176 4.55 -0.68 -17.24
N LYS A 177 3.72 0.29 -17.59
CA LYS A 177 2.28 0.12 -17.84
C LYS A 177 1.54 -0.48 -16.64
N THR A 178 1.93 -0.01 -15.45
CA THR A 178 1.30 -0.37 -14.18
C THR A 178 0.85 0.89 -13.44
N ALA A 179 -0.35 0.82 -12.89
CA ALA A 179 -0.85 1.75 -11.89
C ALA A 179 -0.68 1.12 -10.51
N GLN A 180 0.01 1.78 -9.60
CA GLN A 180 0.26 1.30 -8.24
C GLN A 180 -0.39 2.25 -7.22
N PRO A 181 -1.51 1.87 -6.61
CA PRO A 181 -2.11 2.64 -5.53
C PRO A 181 -1.26 2.62 -4.27
N LEU A 182 -1.27 3.76 -3.60
CA LEU A 182 -0.56 4.06 -2.38
C LEU A 182 -1.58 4.48 -1.33
N TRP A 183 -1.55 3.85 -0.17
CA TRP A 183 -2.49 4.11 0.92
C TRP A 183 -1.77 4.81 2.07
N VAL A 184 -2.34 5.90 2.55
CA VAL A 184 -1.83 6.66 3.68
C VAL A 184 -2.86 6.64 4.79
N ASN A 185 -2.47 6.17 5.97
CA ASN A 185 -3.29 6.15 7.17
C ASN A 185 -2.66 7.07 8.23
N VAL A 186 -3.41 8.03 8.72
CA VAL A 186 -2.98 8.95 9.77
C VAL A 186 -3.73 8.64 11.06
N TRP A 187 -3.02 8.32 12.12
CA TRP A 187 -3.56 8.21 13.45
C TRP A 187 -3.40 9.54 14.19
N VAL A 188 -4.50 10.23 14.43
CA VAL A 188 -4.51 11.50 15.17
C VAL A 188 -4.43 11.21 16.66
N PRO A 189 -3.38 11.66 17.37
CA PRO A 189 -3.31 11.50 18.82
C PRO A 189 -4.50 12.14 19.55
N GLU A 190 -4.93 11.55 20.65
CA GLU A 190 -6.04 12.10 21.47
C GLU A 190 -5.70 13.47 22.08
N ASP A 191 -4.42 13.70 22.35
CA ASP A 191 -3.87 14.95 22.91
C ASP A 191 -3.47 15.97 21.84
N ALA A 192 -3.65 15.66 20.55
CA ALA A 192 -3.36 16.57 19.46
C ALA A 192 -4.14 17.89 19.63
N LYS A 193 -3.48 19.01 19.39
CA LYS A 193 -4.17 20.32 19.45
C LYS A 193 -5.02 20.49 18.19
N PRO A 194 -6.24 21.07 18.31
CA PRO A 194 -7.01 21.44 17.13
C PRO A 194 -6.24 22.41 16.24
N GLY A 195 -6.35 22.23 14.94
CA GLY A 195 -5.63 23.05 13.96
C GLY A 195 -5.42 22.34 12.64
N THR A 196 -4.78 23.01 11.70
CA THR A 196 -4.42 22.46 10.40
C THR A 196 -2.95 22.04 10.42
N TYR A 197 -2.70 20.77 10.28
CA TYR A 197 -1.38 20.17 10.21
C TYR A 197 -1.03 19.90 8.75
N THR A 198 0.18 20.24 8.35
CA THR A 198 0.66 20.00 6.99
C THR A 198 1.94 19.17 7.00
N GLY A 199 2.07 18.33 6.00
CA GLY A 199 3.26 17.51 5.78
C GLY A 199 3.29 16.94 4.38
N THR A 200 4.27 16.09 4.10
CA THR A 200 4.50 15.54 2.77
C THR A 200 4.69 14.04 2.81
N ILE A 201 4.32 13.40 1.69
CA ILE A 201 4.72 12.06 1.36
C ILE A 201 5.57 12.15 0.09
N THR A 202 6.86 11.81 0.20
CA THR A 202 7.76 11.76 -0.95
C THR A 202 7.80 10.33 -1.47
N VAL A 203 7.46 10.15 -2.73
CA VAL A 203 7.56 8.88 -3.45
C VAL A 203 8.80 8.94 -4.31
N ARG A 204 9.71 8.00 -4.09
CA ARG A 204 10.98 7.91 -4.81
C ARG A 204 11.33 6.49 -5.20
N GLY A 205 12.21 6.32 -6.16
CA GLY A 205 12.69 5.01 -6.62
C GLY A 205 13.67 5.15 -7.78
N GLY A 206 14.34 4.07 -8.13
CA GLY A 206 15.18 4.03 -9.32
C GLY A 206 14.35 4.16 -10.59
N GLY A 207 14.77 5.02 -11.52
CA GLY A 207 14.08 5.28 -12.78
C GLY A 207 13.06 6.42 -12.75
N MET A 208 12.98 7.19 -11.65
CA MET A 208 12.11 8.35 -11.54
C MET A 208 12.74 9.47 -10.70
N ASP A 209 12.30 10.70 -10.93
CA ASP A 209 12.55 11.81 -10.00
C ASP A 209 11.61 11.71 -8.80
N ASP A 210 12.07 12.21 -7.65
CA ASP A 210 11.27 12.30 -6.44
C ASP A 210 9.97 13.08 -6.71
N LYS A 211 8.84 12.50 -6.30
CA LYS A 211 7.53 13.14 -6.42
C LYS A 211 6.93 13.37 -5.04
N VAL A 212 6.42 14.58 -4.83
CA VAL A 212 5.92 15.01 -3.52
C VAL A 212 4.40 15.17 -3.56
N LEU A 213 3.75 14.52 -2.61
CA LEU A 213 2.34 14.70 -2.28
C LEU A 213 2.23 15.54 -1.00
N ASN A 214 1.44 16.60 -1.06
CA ASN A 214 1.15 17.46 0.08
C ASN A 214 -0.11 16.95 0.80
N LEU A 215 -0.01 16.79 2.12
CA LEU A 215 -1.10 16.38 2.98
C LEU A 215 -1.43 17.50 3.96
N SER A 216 -2.68 17.91 3.99
CA SER A 216 -3.25 18.81 4.98
C SER A 216 -4.27 18.06 5.83
N LEU A 217 -4.14 18.10 7.15
CA LEU A 217 -5.01 17.43 8.10
C LEU A 217 -5.64 18.47 9.03
N GLN A 218 -6.94 18.69 8.92
CA GLN A 218 -7.69 19.51 9.83
C GLN A 218 -8.11 18.68 11.06
N VAL A 219 -7.44 18.88 12.18
CA VAL A 219 -7.85 18.30 13.47
C VAL A 219 -8.88 19.20 14.12
N VAL A 220 -10.10 18.71 14.29
CA VAL A 220 -11.19 19.46 14.92
C VAL A 220 -11.16 19.28 16.43
N ASN A 221 -11.78 20.23 17.16
CA ASN A 221 -11.87 20.18 18.62
C ASN A 221 -12.94 19.19 19.09
N ARG A 222 -12.76 17.93 18.71
CA ARG A 222 -13.59 16.79 19.12
C ARG A 222 -12.68 15.60 19.35
N THR A 223 -12.99 14.75 20.33
CA THR A 223 -12.27 13.50 20.60
C THR A 223 -13.19 12.32 20.30
N LEU A 224 -12.67 11.32 19.62
CA LEU A 224 -13.37 10.07 19.41
C LEU A 224 -13.59 9.40 20.78
N PRO A 225 -14.80 8.98 21.12
CA PRO A 225 -15.05 8.25 22.36
C PRO A 225 -14.22 6.98 22.43
N SER A 226 -13.86 6.57 23.64
CA SER A 226 -13.20 5.28 23.86
C SER A 226 -14.08 4.13 23.29
N PRO A 227 -13.49 3.08 22.71
CA PRO A 227 -14.26 1.93 22.22
C PRO A 227 -15.20 1.31 23.25
N ARG A 228 -14.88 1.43 24.55
CA ARG A 228 -15.76 0.97 25.64
C ARG A 228 -17.03 1.79 25.80
N GLU A 229 -17.05 3.01 25.27
CA GLU A 229 -18.19 3.94 25.32
C GLU A 229 -19.01 3.91 24.04
N TRP A 230 -18.64 3.07 23.08
CA TRP A 230 -19.38 2.95 21.84
C TRP A 230 -20.68 2.15 22.07
N HIS A 231 -21.74 2.61 21.44
CA HIS A 231 -23.02 1.92 21.40
C HIS A 231 -23.17 1.02 20.15
N LEU A 232 -22.06 0.78 19.45
CA LEU A 232 -22.01 -0.06 18.26
C LEU A 232 -21.60 -1.49 18.64
N ASN A 233 -22.40 -2.47 18.24
CA ASN A 233 -22.01 -3.87 18.27
C ASN A 233 -21.25 -4.20 16.99
N LEU A 234 -20.04 -4.73 17.13
CA LEU A 234 -19.20 -5.19 16.02
C LEU A 234 -19.12 -6.72 16.06
N ASP A 235 -19.68 -7.35 15.05
CA ASP A 235 -19.56 -8.80 14.84
C ASP A 235 -18.50 -9.06 13.79
N LEU A 236 -17.48 -9.83 14.14
CA LEU A 236 -16.42 -10.28 13.23
C LEU A 236 -16.67 -11.73 12.86
N TRP A 237 -16.99 -11.96 11.61
CA TRP A 237 -17.17 -13.30 11.09
C TRP A 237 -15.83 -13.85 10.62
N GLN A 238 -15.49 -15.03 11.12
CA GLN A 238 -14.28 -15.73 10.73
C GLN A 238 -14.62 -17.11 10.19
N ASN A 239 -13.82 -17.59 9.26
CA ASN A 239 -13.91 -18.96 8.77
C ASN A 239 -12.66 -19.76 9.22
N PRO A 240 -12.70 -20.39 10.41
CA PRO A 240 -11.55 -21.11 10.93
C PRO A 240 -11.11 -22.29 10.03
N TYR A 241 -12.05 -22.90 9.31
CA TYR A 241 -11.72 -23.96 8.34
C TYR A 241 -10.88 -23.43 7.17
N ALA A 242 -11.18 -22.24 6.69
CA ALA A 242 -10.39 -21.61 5.64
C ALA A 242 -8.98 -21.25 6.13
N VAL A 243 -8.86 -20.73 7.36
CA VAL A 243 -7.58 -20.41 8.00
C VAL A 243 -6.73 -21.67 8.16
N ALA A 244 -7.27 -22.75 8.77
CA ALA A 244 -6.56 -24.01 8.96
C ALA A 244 -6.08 -24.60 7.62
N ARG A 245 -6.93 -24.52 6.57
CA ARG A 245 -6.60 -25.02 5.23
C ARG A 245 -5.48 -24.19 4.59
N TYR A 246 -5.55 -22.88 4.71
CA TYR A 246 -4.55 -21.96 4.15
C TYR A 246 -3.17 -22.21 4.75
N TYR A 247 -3.10 -22.25 6.08
CA TYR A 247 -1.85 -22.48 6.81
C TYR A 247 -1.45 -23.95 6.89
N LYS A 248 -2.30 -24.87 6.41
CA LYS A 248 -2.08 -26.33 6.46
C LYS A 248 -1.82 -26.84 7.88
N VAL A 249 -2.51 -26.29 8.85
CA VAL A 249 -2.44 -26.69 10.27
C VAL A 249 -3.69 -27.46 10.68
N PRO A 250 -3.60 -28.37 11.69
CA PRO A 250 -4.75 -29.06 12.19
C PRO A 250 -5.77 -28.09 12.78
N LEU A 251 -7.05 -28.29 12.43
CA LEU A 251 -8.14 -27.46 12.95
C LEU A 251 -8.17 -27.54 14.48
N TRP A 252 -8.28 -26.38 15.12
CA TRP A 252 -8.32 -26.21 16.58
C TRP A 252 -7.03 -26.60 17.32
N SER A 253 -5.92 -26.78 16.60
CA SER A 253 -4.60 -26.96 17.21
C SER A 253 -4.06 -25.64 17.77
N LYS A 254 -2.98 -25.73 18.57
CA LYS A 254 -2.27 -24.53 19.04
C LYS A 254 -1.80 -23.66 17.87
N GLU A 255 -1.23 -24.30 16.85
CA GLU A 255 -0.72 -23.65 15.64
C GLU A 255 -1.82 -22.95 14.83
N HIS A 256 -3.09 -23.40 15.00
CA HIS A 256 -4.23 -22.75 14.36
C HIS A 256 -4.66 -21.47 15.08
N PHE A 257 -4.40 -21.38 16.39
CA PHE A 257 -4.73 -20.20 17.20
C PHE A 257 -3.62 -19.15 17.25
N ASP A 258 -2.38 -19.56 16.98
CA ASP A 258 -1.22 -18.67 16.94
C ASP A 258 -1.15 -17.89 15.61
#